data_778fccff3d8d84c268d52cd83366dbce
#
_entry.id   778fccff3d8d84c268d52cd83366dbce
#
_cell.length_a   1.000
_cell.length_b   1.000
_cell.length_c   1.000
_cell.angle_alpha   90.00
_cell.angle_beta   90.00
_cell.angle_gamma   90.00
#
_symmetry.space_group_name_H-M   'P 1'
#
loop_
_entity.id
_entity.type
_entity.pdbx_description
1 polymer ?
#
loop_
_entity_poly.entity_id
_entity_poly.type
_entity_poly.pdbx_seq_one_letter_code
_entity_poly.pdbx_strand_id
1 'polypeptide(L)'
;KALIFISEKKYLKATEELNYLINFLENNLDDDDKTGIGTLAAAYANRGIIKDRQKDYEGALKDYIKALGIDYEAVAGPGLGTIILNYKFKSSSVRERALYLNEQLQLPEEDRVLRIEKLDEGQVMHKPGKL
;
A
#
# COMPACT_ATOMS: atom_id res chain seq x y z
N LYS A 1 -2.86 17.20 -11.27
CA LYS A 1 -2.00 16.08 -10.95
C LYS A 1 -2.72 14.80 -11.29
N ALA A 2 -2.07 13.97 -12.06
CA ALA A 2 -2.70 12.79 -12.66
C ALA A 2 -3.34 11.85 -11.64
N LEU A 3 -2.75 11.71 -10.46
CA LEU A 3 -3.24 10.78 -9.45
C LEU A 3 -4.56 11.22 -8.81
N ILE A 4 -4.83 12.51 -8.80
CA ILE A 4 -6.06 13.04 -8.20
C ILE A 4 -7.27 12.71 -9.08
N PHE A 5 -7.03 12.54 -10.39
CA PHE A 5 -8.09 12.34 -11.36
C PHE A 5 -8.22 10.91 -11.85
N ILE A 6 -7.64 9.95 -11.14
CA ILE A 6 -7.86 8.55 -11.47
C ILE A 6 -9.33 8.27 -11.19
N SER A 7 -10.06 7.96 -12.26
CA SER A 7 -11.50 7.71 -12.15
C SER A 7 -11.77 6.40 -11.40
N GLU A 8 -12.98 6.28 -10.86
CA GLU A 8 -13.44 5.04 -10.24
C GLU A 8 -13.28 3.85 -11.18
N LYS A 9 -13.45 4.07 -12.48
CA LYS A 9 -13.28 3.03 -13.49
C LYS A 9 -11.83 2.52 -13.52
N LYS A 10 -10.84 3.41 -13.41
CA LYS A 10 -9.44 3.02 -13.36
C LYS A 10 -9.09 2.26 -12.07
N TYR A 11 -9.66 2.69 -10.95
CA TYR A 11 -9.48 1.98 -9.70
C TYR A 11 -10.08 0.57 -9.77
N LEU A 12 -11.26 0.44 -10.36
CA LEU A 12 -11.89 -0.85 -10.51
C LEU A 12 -11.02 -1.78 -11.35
N LYS A 13 -10.54 -1.29 -12.49
CA LYS A 13 -9.68 -2.08 -13.37
C LYS A 13 -8.38 -2.48 -12.66
N ALA A 14 -7.74 -1.54 -11.98
CA ALA A 14 -6.52 -1.81 -11.24
C ALA A 14 -6.76 -2.84 -10.15
N THR A 15 -7.87 -2.74 -9.44
CA THR A 15 -8.24 -3.70 -8.40
C THR A 15 -8.43 -5.10 -8.99
N GLU A 16 -9.09 -5.22 -10.12
CA GLU A 16 -9.28 -6.50 -10.79
C GLU A 16 -7.94 -7.13 -11.18
N GLU A 17 -7.03 -6.33 -11.72
CA GLU A 17 -5.70 -6.81 -12.09
C GLU A 17 -4.90 -7.24 -10.87
N LEU A 18 -4.97 -6.48 -9.79
CA LEU A 18 -4.30 -6.82 -8.54
C LEU A 18 -4.88 -8.08 -7.91
N ASN A 19 -6.20 -8.22 -7.92
CA ASN A 19 -6.86 -9.42 -7.41
C ASN A 19 -6.41 -10.66 -8.18
N TYR A 20 -6.32 -10.55 -9.50
CA TYR A 20 -5.85 -11.65 -10.33
C TYR A 20 -4.40 -11.99 -9.98
N LEU A 21 -3.54 -10.99 -9.90
CA LEU A 21 -2.11 -11.19 -9.59
C LEU A 21 -1.92 -11.83 -8.21
N ILE A 22 -2.63 -11.31 -7.21
CA ILE A 22 -2.56 -11.85 -5.85
C ILE A 22 -2.97 -13.33 -5.85
N ASN A 23 -4.10 -13.63 -6.47
CA ASN A 23 -4.59 -15.00 -6.52
C ASN A 23 -3.61 -15.92 -7.24
N PHE A 24 -3.07 -15.47 -8.37
CA PHE A 24 -2.09 -16.25 -9.12
C PHE A 24 -0.84 -16.53 -8.28
N LEU A 25 -0.29 -15.50 -7.65
CA LEU A 25 0.94 -15.66 -6.86
C LEU A 25 0.71 -16.53 -5.63
N GLU A 26 -0.42 -16.36 -4.95
CA GLU A 26 -0.71 -17.19 -3.76
C GLU A 26 -0.83 -18.66 -4.09
N ASN A 27 -1.26 -19.00 -5.30
CA ASN A 27 -1.44 -20.38 -5.71
C ASN A 27 -0.22 -21.00 -6.39
N ASN A 28 0.74 -20.19 -6.82
CA ASN A 28 1.86 -20.67 -7.65
C ASN A 28 3.24 -20.30 -7.13
N LEU A 29 3.31 -19.61 -6.00
CA LEU A 29 4.57 -19.09 -5.50
C LEU A 29 5.31 -20.13 -4.66
N ASP A 30 6.59 -20.33 -4.93
CA ASP A 30 7.45 -21.16 -4.10
C ASP A 30 7.98 -20.35 -2.92
N ASP A 31 8.22 -21.01 -1.78
CA ASP A 31 8.67 -20.35 -0.56
C ASP A 31 10.03 -19.66 -0.69
N ASP A 32 10.85 -20.09 -1.63
CA ASP A 32 12.18 -19.53 -1.87
C ASP A 32 12.20 -18.47 -2.98
N ASP A 33 11.07 -18.17 -3.60
CA ASP A 33 10.99 -17.18 -4.66
C ASP A 33 10.86 -15.76 -4.06
N LYS A 34 12.00 -15.20 -3.70
CA LYS A 34 12.03 -13.88 -3.05
C LYS A 34 11.44 -12.77 -3.91
N THR A 35 11.66 -12.81 -5.22
CA THR A 35 11.11 -11.80 -6.13
C THR A 35 9.59 -11.90 -6.19
N GLY A 36 9.07 -13.12 -6.30
CA GLY A 36 7.63 -13.35 -6.31
C GLY A 36 6.97 -12.96 -4.99
N ILE A 37 7.62 -13.27 -3.87
CA ILE A 37 7.12 -12.89 -2.55
C ILE A 37 7.07 -11.37 -2.42
N GLY A 38 8.11 -10.67 -2.85
CA GLY A 38 8.12 -9.20 -2.85
C GLY A 38 7.03 -8.61 -3.77
N THR A 39 6.80 -9.24 -4.91
CA THR A 39 5.74 -8.83 -5.83
C THR A 39 4.37 -9.03 -5.20
N LEU A 40 4.16 -10.14 -4.51
CA LEU A 40 2.90 -10.39 -3.80
C LEU A 40 2.67 -9.33 -2.72
N ALA A 41 3.69 -9.03 -1.93
CA ALA A 41 3.59 -8.00 -0.90
C ALA A 41 3.25 -6.63 -1.53
N ALA A 42 3.92 -6.26 -2.62
CA ALA A 42 3.65 -5.02 -3.32
C ALA A 42 2.22 -4.98 -3.87
N ALA A 43 1.71 -6.09 -4.36
CA ALA A 43 0.33 -6.17 -4.87
C ALA A 43 -0.68 -5.91 -3.76
N TYR A 44 -0.48 -6.50 -2.58
CA TYR A 44 -1.35 -6.20 -1.44
C TYR A 44 -1.24 -4.74 -1.03
N ALA A 45 -0.03 -4.19 -0.98
CA ALA A 45 0.17 -2.79 -0.63
C ALA A 45 -0.53 -1.86 -1.62
N ASN A 46 -0.41 -2.12 -2.90
CA ASN A 46 -1.05 -1.33 -3.94
C ASN A 46 -2.57 -1.40 -3.86
N ARG A 47 -3.11 -2.59 -3.59
CA ARG A 47 -4.56 -2.72 -3.39
C ARG A 47 -5.02 -1.96 -2.15
N GLY A 48 -4.21 -1.99 -1.10
CA GLY A 48 -4.48 -1.18 0.10
C GLY A 48 -4.51 0.31 -0.21
N ILE A 49 -3.57 0.79 -1.01
CA ILE A 49 -3.53 2.20 -1.42
C ILE A 49 -4.78 2.59 -2.20
N ILE A 50 -5.24 1.72 -3.10
CA ILE A 50 -6.47 1.98 -3.85
C ILE A 50 -7.67 2.06 -2.90
N LYS A 51 -7.80 1.10 -1.99
CA LYS A 51 -8.88 1.11 -1.00
C LYS A 51 -8.83 2.36 -0.13
N ASP A 52 -7.64 2.76 0.28
CA ASP A 52 -7.43 3.97 1.08
C ASP A 52 -7.95 5.21 0.32
N ARG A 53 -7.61 5.33 -0.95
CA ARG A 53 -8.09 6.43 -1.78
C ARG A 53 -9.59 6.39 -2.03
N GLN A 54 -10.17 5.20 -2.02
CA GLN A 54 -11.62 5.02 -2.15
C GLN A 54 -12.34 5.15 -0.81
N LYS A 55 -11.61 5.46 0.25
CA LYS A 55 -12.13 5.64 1.60
C LYS A 55 -12.59 4.34 2.26
N ASP A 56 -12.17 3.19 1.74
CA ASP A 56 -12.33 1.91 2.40
C ASP A 56 -11.12 1.68 3.32
N TYR A 57 -11.11 2.38 4.44
CA TYR A 57 -9.95 2.42 5.33
C TYR A 57 -9.71 1.10 6.05
N GLU A 58 -10.76 0.40 6.44
CA GLU A 58 -10.62 -0.89 7.08
C GLU A 58 -10.04 -1.93 6.11
N GLY A 59 -10.53 -1.94 4.88
CA GLY A 59 -9.99 -2.81 3.84
C GLY A 59 -8.55 -2.47 3.50
N ALA A 60 -8.24 -1.17 3.45
CA ALA A 60 -6.89 -0.71 3.22
C ALA A 60 -5.94 -1.19 4.32
N LEU A 61 -6.35 -1.03 5.56
CA LEU A 61 -5.52 -1.45 6.69
C LEU A 61 -5.24 -2.95 6.66
N LYS A 62 -6.24 -3.76 6.34
CA LYS A 62 -6.06 -5.21 6.20
C LYS A 62 -5.03 -5.54 5.15
N ASP A 63 -5.09 -4.89 3.99
CA ASP A 63 -4.15 -5.12 2.91
C ASP A 63 -2.74 -4.65 3.27
N TYR A 64 -2.61 -3.53 3.96
CA TYR A 64 -1.32 -3.04 4.42
C TYR A 64 -0.69 -4.02 5.42
N ILE A 65 -1.46 -4.49 6.37
CA ILE A 65 -0.97 -5.46 7.35
C ILE A 65 -0.54 -6.75 6.66
N LYS A 66 -1.33 -7.21 5.71
CA LYS A 66 -1.00 -8.42 4.95
C LYS A 66 0.30 -8.24 4.18
N ALA A 67 0.47 -7.09 3.51
CA ALA A 67 1.68 -6.79 2.77
C ALA A 67 2.90 -6.79 3.67
N LEU A 68 2.82 -6.13 4.81
CA LEU A 68 3.93 -6.05 5.77
C LEU A 68 4.28 -7.42 6.33
N GLY A 69 3.28 -8.28 6.52
CA GLY A 69 3.50 -9.64 7.00
C GLY A 69 4.12 -10.57 5.97
N ILE A 70 3.89 -10.30 4.68
CA ILE A 70 4.47 -11.12 3.61
C ILE A 70 5.93 -10.75 3.38
N ASP A 71 6.23 -9.46 3.25
CA ASP A 71 7.61 -9.00 3.04
C ASP A 71 7.73 -7.58 3.56
N TYR A 72 8.09 -7.46 4.84
CA TYR A 72 8.19 -6.17 5.50
C TYR A 72 9.15 -5.22 4.78
N GLU A 73 10.33 -5.72 4.42
CA GLU A 73 11.36 -4.87 3.80
C GLU A 73 10.94 -4.34 2.43
N ALA A 74 10.18 -5.13 1.67
CA ALA A 74 9.75 -4.73 0.35
C ALA A 74 8.75 -3.57 0.38
N VAL A 75 7.95 -3.45 1.45
CA VAL A 75 6.83 -2.51 1.47
C VAL A 75 6.84 -1.52 2.63
N ALA A 76 7.64 -1.75 3.67
CA ALA A 76 7.62 -0.89 4.85
C ALA A 76 8.05 0.54 4.53
N GLY A 77 8.85 0.70 3.51
CA GLY A 77 9.34 2.00 3.09
C GLY A 77 10.72 1.89 2.47
N PRO A 78 11.33 3.01 2.14
CA PRO A 78 12.66 3.00 1.56
C PRO A 78 13.69 2.44 2.53
N GLY A 79 14.74 1.84 2.01
CA GLY A 79 15.86 1.38 2.82
C GLY A 79 16.51 2.51 3.58
N LEU A 80 17.33 2.14 4.57
CA LEU A 80 17.92 3.12 5.48
C LEU A 80 18.64 4.25 4.76
N GLY A 81 19.45 3.95 3.75
CA GLY A 81 20.14 4.98 2.98
C GLY A 81 19.19 5.94 2.29
N THR A 82 18.10 5.41 1.75
CA THR A 82 17.09 6.23 1.09
C THR A 82 16.35 7.11 2.09
N ILE A 83 16.12 6.59 3.29
CA ILE A 83 15.48 7.36 4.36
C ILE A 83 16.35 8.57 4.71
N ILE A 84 17.65 8.38 4.84
CA ILE A 84 18.57 9.47 5.16
C ILE A 84 18.58 10.55 4.07
N LEU A 85 18.62 10.12 2.81
CA LEU A 85 18.66 11.05 1.68
C LEU A 85 17.34 11.78 1.46
N ASN A 86 16.24 11.13 1.75
CA ASN A 86 14.90 11.63 1.42
C ASN A 86 14.07 12.04 2.63
N TYR A 87 14.70 12.24 3.79
CA TYR A 87 13.94 12.57 4.97
C TYR A 87 13.09 13.85 4.84
N LYS A 88 13.50 14.76 3.95
CA LYS A 88 12.73 15.98 3.68
C LYS A 88 11.54 15.74 2.77
N PHE A 89 11.54 14.64 2.04
CA PHE A 89 10.51 14.30 1.08
C PHE A 89 9.79 13.02 1.52
N LYS A 90 9.46 12.96 2.79
CA LYS A 90 8.82 11.77 3.34
C LYS A 90 7.61 11.35 2.52
N SER A 91 7.80 10.34 1.70
CA SER A 91 6.66 9.60 1.19
C SER A 91 6.13 8.79 2.37
N SER A 92 4.83 8.80 2.54
CA SER A 92 4.21 7.97 3.55
C SER A 92 4.45 6.51 3.19
N SER A 93 5.20 5.80 4.00
CA SER A 93 5.41 4.38 3.80
C SER A 93 4.13 3.62 4.14
N VAL A 94 4.01 2.40 3.63
CA VAL A 94 2.89 1.52 3.98
C VAL A 94 2.82 1.32 5.49
N ARG A 95 3.97 1.14 6.13
CA ARG A 95 4.04 0.99 7.58
C ARG A 95 3.48 2.19 8.33
N GLU A 96 3.92 3.38 7.94
CA GLU A 96 3.46 4.61 8.59
C GLU A 96 1.96 4.81 8.38
N ARG A 97 1.48 4.57 7.18
CA ARG A 97 0.07 4.72 6.87
C ARG A 97 -0.77 3.68 7.63
N ALA A 98 -0.29 2.43 7.72
CA ALA A 98 -0.98 1.38 8.47
C ALA A 98 -1.09 1.75 9.95
N LEU A 99 0.01 2.23 10.55
CA LEU A 99 0.00 2.66 11.95
C LEU A 99 -0.97 3.81 12.16
N TYR A 100 -0.95 4.78 11.28
CA TYR A 100 -1.84 5.93 11.36
C TYR A 100 -3.30 5.52 11.24
N LEU A 101 -3.64 4.70 10.24
CA LEU A 101 -5.01 4.22 10.07
C LEU A 101 -5.48 3.40 11.26
N ASN A 102 -4.61 2.53 11.78
CA ASN A 102 -4.97 1.73 12.94
C ASN A 102 -5.32 2.61 14.14
N GLU A 103 -4.56 3.67 14.36
CA GLU A 103 -4.81 4.63 15.42
C GLU A 103 -6.12 5.38 15.20
N GLN A 104 -6.33 5.91 13.99
CA GLN A 104 -7.53 6.69 13.67
C GLN A 104 -8.80 5.86 13.73
N LEU A 105 -8.76 4.62 13.27
CA LEU A 105 -9.93 3.76 13.27
C LEU A 105 -10.37 3.33 14.67
N GLN A 106 -9.51 3.51 15.67
CA GLN A 106 -9.88 3.27 17.06
C GLN A 106 -10.57 4.46 17.72
N LEU A 107 -10.53 5.62 17.07
CA LEU A 107 -11.20 6.81 17.58
C LEU A 107 -12.69 6.81 17.21
N PRO A 108 -13.51 7.57 17.94
CA PRO A 108 -14.89 7.82 17.50
C PRO A 108 -14.87 8.41 16.09
N GLU A 109 -15.88 8.09 15.31
CA GLU A 109 -15.93 8.47 13.91
C GLU A 109 -15.75 9.97 13.68
N GLU A 110 -16.37 10.79 14.53
CA GLU A 110 -16.30 12.25 14.43
C GLU A 110 -14.92 12.81 14.73
N ASP A 111 -14.05 12.05 15.39
CA ASP A 111 -12.71 12.50 15.76
C ASP A 111 -11.63 12.04 14.78
N ARG A 112 -12.00 11.24 13.78
CA ARG A 112 -11.04 10.68 12.84
C ARG A 112 -10.58 11.69 11.81
N VAL A 113 -9.27 11.75 11.56
CA VAL A 113 -8.68 12.52 10.48
C VAL A 113 -8.01 11.54 9.53
N LEU A 114 -8.78 11.04 8.57
CA LEU A 114 -8.34 9.94 7.71
C LEU A 114 -7.59 10.40 6.46
N ARG A 115 -7.80 11.64 6.03
CA ARG A 115 -7.11 12.20 4.87
C ARG A 115 -6.28 13.39 5.30
N ILE A 116 -4.98 13.33 5.04
CA ILE A 116 -4.06 14.43 5.27
C ILE A 116 -3.36 14.67 3.92
N GLU A 117 -3.63 15.81 3.31
CA GLU A 117 -3.18 16.10 1.96
C GLU A 117 -1.68 15.89 1.76
N LYS A 118 -0.86 16.37 2.66
CA LYS A 118 0.60 16.21 2.56
C LYS A 118 1.05 14.76 2.58
N LEU A 119 0.44 13.95 3.43
CA LEU A 119 0.78 12.54 3.52
C LEU A 119 0.25 11.76 2.31
N ASP A 120 -0.93 12.15 1.84
CA ASP A 120 -1.54 11.49 0.68
C ASP A 120 -0.76 11.75 -0.60
N GLU A 121 -0.21 12.94 -0.75
CA GLU A 121 0.63 13.27 -1.91
C GLU A 121 1.90 12.44 -1.94
N GLY A 122 2.43 12.09 -0.77
CA GLY A 122 3.63 11.27 -0.69
C GLY A 122 3.38 9.78 -0.86
N GLN A 123 2.12 9.35 -0.82
CA GLN A 123 1.80 7.93 -0.93
C GLN A 123 1.71 7.51 -2.39
N VAL A 124 2.68 6.73 -2.83
CA VAL A 124 2.77 6.27 -4.21
C VAL A 124 2.64 4.76 -4.30
N MET A 125 2.18 4.29 -5.45
CA MET A 125 2.09 2.86 -5.72
C MET A 125 3.47 2.25 -5.81
N HIS A 126 3.61 1.06 -5.25
CA HIS A 126 4.83 0.28 -5.38
C HIS A 126 4.92 -0.28 -6.81
N LYS A 127 6.10 -0.19 -7.40
CA LYS A 127 6.33 -0.82 -8.69
C LYS A 127 6.44 -2.33 -8.48
N PRO A 128 5.82 -3.13 -9.35
CA PRO A 128 6.00 -4.57 -9.27
C PRO A 128 7.47 -4.91 -9.39
N GLY A 129 7.89 -5.92 -8.66
CA GLY A 129 9.24 -6.41 -8.80
C GLY A 129 9.50 -6.86 -10.22
N LYS A 130 10.74 -6.77 -10.66
CA LYS A 130 11.11 -7.30 -11.97
C LYS A 130 11.09 -8.82 -11.88
N LEU A 131 10.16 -9.39 -12.58
CA LEU A 131 10.03 -10.83 -12.65
C LEU A 131 10.83 -11.36 -13.81
#